data_3e549cfb18a28b93ba0022d11b1a1e95
#
_entry.id   3e549cfb18a28b93ba0022d11b1a1e95
#
_cell.length_a   1.000
_cell.length_b   1.000
_cell.length_c   1.000
_cell.angle_alpha   90.00
_cell.angle_beta   90.00
_cell.angle_gamma   90.00
#
_symmetry.space_group_name_H-M   'P 1'
#
loop_
_entity.id
_entity.type
_entity.pdbx_description
1 polymer ?
#
loop_
_entity_poly.entity_id
_entity_poly.type
_entity_poly.pdbx_seq_one_letter_code
_entity_poly.pdbx_strand_id
1 'polypeptide(L)'
;MKLDREAILEAALSLLDEVGMDKLSTRLLAERLGVQQPALYWHFKNKRALLDAMNGEILRRSHHRKLPLPDETWEGFLRENARSFRRALLARRDGARLHAGSEPDPGDLDMVEAQLAAVVRLGVPPAQAMTLLIALGRYTVGCVLEQQATPADAAMQQQTLDAAAASRPLLAEAFATYRAAGPDALFEIGVDLMLEGAKVRLAAQAPQARRRAAAEGAPPRRGPAPRR
;
A
#
# COMPACT_ATOMS: atom_id res chain seq x y z
N MET A 1 25.69 1.84 -25.99
CA MET A 1 24.42 2.34 -25.39
C MET A 1 24.77 3.45 -24.44
N LYS A 2 24.16 4.62 -24.52
CA LYS A 2 24.40 5.70 -23.55
C LYS A 2 23.79 5.27 -22.22
N LEU A 3 24.58 5.26 -21.15
CA LEU A 3 24.08 4.96 -19.82
C LEU A 3 23.25 6.16 -19.36
N ASP A 4 21.96 5.95 -19.13
CA ASP A 4 21.06 6.94 -18.56
C ASP A 4 20.24 6.32 -17.39
N ARG A 5 19.51 7.18 -16.69
CA ARG A 5 18.75 6.79 -15.49
C ARG A 5 17.70 5.73 -15.80
N GLU A 6 17.04 5.80 -16.95
CA GLU A 6 15.99 4.85 -17.36
C GLU A 6 16.57 3.48 -17.67
N ALA A 7 17.66 3.41 -18.43
CA ALA A 7 18.35 2.15 -18.73
C ALA A 7 18.86 1.46 -17.45
N ILE A 8 19.35 2.23 -16.47
CA ILE A 8 19.79 1.67 -15.18
C ILE A 8 18.59 1.09 -14.42
N LEU A 9 17.46 1.81 -14.35
CA LEU A 9 16.25 1.34 -13.66
C LEU A 9 15.69 0.07 -14.31
N GLU A 10 15.63 0.01 -15.65
CA GLU A 10 15.17 -1.18 -16.36
C GLU A 10 16.05 -2.39 -16.09
N ALA A 11 17.36 -2.22 -16.17
CA ALA A 11 18.30 -3.29 -15.85
C ALA A 11 18.22 -3.72 -14.38
N ALA A 12 18.00 -2.78 -13.45
CA ALA A 12 17.88 -3.07 -12.02
C ALA A 12 16.57 -3.83 -11.70
N LEU A 13 15.45 -3.47 -12.35
CA LEU A 13 14.17 -4.16 -12.20
C LEU A 13 14.22 -5.57 -12.80
N SER A 14 14.83 -5.72 -13.97
CA SER A 14 15.07 -7.05 -14.56
C SER A 14 15.95 -7.92 -13.65
N LEU A 15 17.01 -7.34 -13.10
CA LEU A 15 17.92 -8.03 -12.18
C LEU A 15 17.21 -8.44 -10.87
N LEU A 16 16.32 -7.58 -10.35
CA LEU A 16 15.48 -7.92 -9.19
C LEU A 16 14.63 -9.17 -9.45
N ASP A 17 13.98 -9.25 -10.59
CA ASP A 17 13.14 -10.41 -10.96
C ASP A 17 13.97 -11.71 -11.07
N GLU A 18 15.19 -11.62 -11.57
CA GLU A 18 16.06 -12.78 -11.74
C GLU A 18 16.66 -13.28 -10.42
N VAL A 19 17.27 -12.39 -9.64
CA VAL A 19 18.08 -12.80 -8.48
C VAL A 19 17.40 -12.55 -7.14
N GLY A 20 16.35 -11.73 -7.10
CA GLY A 20 15.66 -11.32 -5.88
C GLY A 20 16.42 -10.24 -5.09
N MET A 21 15.74 -9.70 -4.08
CA MET A 21 16.22 -8.57 -3.28
C MET A 21 17.53 -8.89 -2.52
N ASP A 22 17.70 -10.12 -2.07
CA ASP A 22 18.85 -10.53 -1.25
C ASP A 22 20.17 -10.54 -2.04
N LYS A 23 20.10 -10.89 -3.33
CA LYS A 23 21.27 -10.93 -4.21
C LYS A 23 21.45 -9.66 -5.04
N LEU A 24 20.49 -8.75 -5.02
CA LEU A 24 20.55 -7.48 -5.75
C LEU A 24 21.64 -6.57 -5.17
N SER A 25 22.65 -6.26 -5.99
CA SER A 25 23.74 -5.38 -5.62
C SER A 25 24.13 -4.42 -6.75
N THR A 26 24.65 -3.25 -6.39
CA THR A 26 25.15 -2.26 -7.36
C THR A 26 26.33 -2.80 -8.18
N ARG A 27 27.13 -3.72 -7.62
CA ARG A 27 28.18 -4.41 -8.35
C ARG A 27 27.62 -5.29 -9.45
N LEU A 28 26.64 -6.15 -9.13
CA LEU A 28 26.00 -7.04 -10.11
C LEU A 28 25.27 -6.24 -11.21
N LEU A 29 24.66 -5.11 -10.83
CA LEU A 29 24.02 -4.20 -11.79
C LEU A 29 25.05 -3.56 -12.74
N ALA A 30 26.21 -3.11 -12.21
CA ALA A 30 27.28 -2.55 -13.03
C ALA A 30 27.85 -3.59 -14.01
N GLU A 31 28.07 -4.83 -13.54
CA GLU A 31 28.48 -5.96 -14.38
C GLU A 31 27.47 -6.20 -15.51
N ARG A 32 26.17 -6.20 -15.21
CA ARG A 32 25.08 -6.35 -16.21
C ARG A 32 25.10 -5.26 -17.28
N LEU A 33 25.36 -4.03 -16.86
CA LEU A 33 25.39 -2.86 -17.76
C LEU A 33 26.70 -2.69 -18.52
N GLY A 34 27.73 -3.50 -18.20
CA GLY A 34 29.06 -3.39 -18.81
C GLY A 34 29.82 -2.12 -18.43
N VAL A 35 29.54 -1.58 -17.22
CA VAL A 35 30.15 -0.35 -16.72
C VAL A 35 30.86 -0.58 -15.39
N GLN A 36 31.71 0.38 -14.99
CA GLN A 36 32.29 0.38 -13.64
C GLN A 36 31.24 0.85 -12.62
N GLN A 37 31.23 0.25 -11.42
CA GLN A 37 30.27 0.59 -10.36
C GLN A 37 30.18 2.09 -10.04
N PRO A 38 31.26 2.89 -10.03
CA PRO A 38 31.17 4.34 -9.83
C PRO A 38 30.30 5.07 -10.85
N ALA A 39 30.12 4.55 -12.07
CA ALA A 39 29.27 5.16 -13.07
C ALA A 39 27.78 5.21 -12.65
N LEU A 40 27.32 4.25 -11.83
CA LEU A 40 25.96 4.25 -11.29
C LEU A 40 25.74 5.42 -10.32
N TYR A 41 26.75 5.82 -9.56
CA TYR A 41 26.64 6.87 -8.56
C TYR A 41 26.53 8.29 -9.14
N TRP A 42 26.80 8.46 -10.44
CA TRP A 42 26.45 9.69 -11.16
C TRP A 42 24.94 9.86 -11.35
N HIS A 43 24.18 8.76 -11.34
CA HIS A 43 22.73 8.75 -11.52
C HIS A 43 21.96 8.55 -10.21
N PHE A 44 22.54 7.84 -9.24
CA PHE A 44 21.92 7.52 -7.95
C PHE A 44 22.93 7.70 -6.83
N LYS A 45 22.67 8.62 -5.91
CA LYS A 45 23.59 8.98 -4.81
C LYS A 45 24.13 7.76 -4.02
N ASN A 46 23.34 6.71 -3.88
CA ASN A 46 23.69 5.47 -3.18
C ASN A 46 22.71 4.34 -3.58
N LYS A 47 22.93 3.13 -3.04
CA LYS A 47 22.04 1.97 -3.27
C LYS A 47 20.59 2.28 -2.82
N ARG A 48 20.40 3.00 -1.72
CA ARG A 48 19.06 3.35 -1.22
C ARG A 48 18.30 4.19 -2.25
N ALA A 49 18.91 5.25 -2.77
CA ALA A 49 18.30 6.09 -3.80
C ALA A 49 17.96 5.32 -5.10
N LEU A 50 18.74 4.29 -5.45
CA LEU A 50 18.39 3.38 -6.54
C LEU A 50 17.14 2.56 -6.21
N LEU A 51 17.07 1.98 -5.01
CA LEU A 51 15.92 1.18 -4.59
C LEU A 51 14.63 2.01 -4.49
N ASP A 52 14.72 3.24 -3.97
CA ASP A 52 13.61 4.18 -3.92
C ASP A 52 13.10 4.52 -5.33
N ALA A 53 14.02 4.77 -6.26
CA ALA A 53 13.67 5.02 -7.65
C ALA A 53 13.07 3.79 -8.36
N MET A 54 13.55 2.58 -8.08
CA MET A 54 12.96 1.33 -8.57
C MET A 54 11.51 1.16 -8.08
N ASN A 55 11.26 1.42 -6.78
CA ASN A 55 9.92 1.39 -6.22
C ASN A 55 9.00 2.41 -6.89
N GLY A 56 9.44 3.66 -7.01
CA GLY A 56 8.70 4.71 -7.72
C GLY A 56 8.33 4.31 -9.14
N GLU A 57 9.26 3.69 -9.87
CA GLU A 57 9.04 3.23 -11.25
C GLU A 57 8.01 2.08 -11.33
N ILE A 58 8.03 1.12 -10.39
CA ILE A 58 7.00 0.07 -10.30
C ILE A 58 5.63 0.71 -10.10
N LEU A 59 5.51 1.65 -9.16
CA LEU A 59 4.24 2.31 -8.87
C LEU A 59 3.77 3.21 -10.02
N ARG A 60 4.69 3.85 -10.73
CA ARG A 60 4.36 4.66 -11.90
C ARG A 60 3.80 3.81 -13.05
N ARG A 61 4.39 2.63 -13.29
CA ARG A 61 4.01 1.73 -14.40
C ARG A 61 2.76 0.91 -14.11
N SER A 62 2.52 0.55 -12.86
CA SER A 62 1.54 -0.51 -12.55
C SER A 62 0.43 -0.08 -11.58
N HIS A 63 0.59 1.04 -10.85
CA HIS A 63 -0.45 1.55 -9.97
C HIS A 63 -1.28 2.64 -10.66
N HIS A 64 -2.33 2.23 -11.39
CA HIS A 64 -3.11 3.13 -12.26
C HIS A 64 -4.31 3.79 -11.58
N ARG A 65 -4.75 3.29 -10.41
CA ARG A 65 -5.93 3.80 -9.69
C ARG A 65 -5.53 4.67 -8.50
N LYS A 66 -4.77 5.74 -8.78
CA LYS A 66 -4.33 6.70 -7.74
C LYS A 66 -5.37 7.77 -7.42
N LEU A 67 -6.32 8.02 -8.32
CA LEU A 67 -7.41 8.98 -8.15
C LEU A 67 -8.76 8.31 -8.50
N PRO A 68 -9.88 8.81 -7.91
CA PRO A 68 -11.22 8.29 -8.20
C PRO A 68 -11.66 8.62 -9.63
N LEU A 69 -12.57 7.80 -10.15
CA LEU A 69 -13.32 8.09 -11.36
C LEU A 69 -14.50 9.05 -11.04
N PRO A 70 -15.10 9.70 -12.08
CA PRO A 70 -16.35 10.44 -11.90
C PRO A 70 -17.42 9.57 -11.23
N ASP A 71 -18.20 10.15 -10.33
CA ASP A 71 -19.34 9.54 -9.63
C ASP A 71 -18.99 8.29 -8.79
N GLU A 72 -17.73 8.04 -8.54
CA GLU A 72 -17.28 6.94 -7.70
C GLU A 72 -17.44 7.28 -6.20
N THR A 73 -17.87 6.30 -5.40
CA THR A 73 -17.91 6.44 -3.94
C THR A 73 -16.49 6.32 -3.35
N TRP A 74 -16.30 6.84 -2.12
CA TRP A 74 -15.01 6.72 -1.45
C TRP A 74 -14.64 5.24 -1.18
N GLU A 75 -15.62 4.38 -0.88
CA GLU A 75 -15.40 2.94 -0.68
C GLU A 75 -14.97 2.28 -1.99
N GLY A 76 -15.65 2.58 -3.10
CA GLY A 76 -15.31 2.09 -4.43
C GLY A 76 -13.89 2.49 -4.83
N PHE A 77 -13.57 3.77 -4.69
CA PHE A 77 -12.23 4.28 -4.97
C PHE A 77 -11.15 3.60 -4.12
N LEU A 78 -11.32 3.54 -2.80
CA LEU A 78 -10.30 2.96 -1.91
C LEU A 78 -10.09 1.46 -2.17
N ARG A 79 -11.15 0.72 -2.51
CA ARG A 79 -11.05 -0.68 -2.92
C ARG A 79 -10.22 -0.83 -4.20
N GLU A 80 -10.55 -0.07 -5.25
CA GLU A 80 -9.83 -0.12 -6.52
C GLU A 80 -8.40 0.40 -6.41
N ASN A 81 -8.15 1.39 -5.56
CA ASN A 81 -6.81 1.85 -5.23
C ASN A 81 -5.98 0.73 -4.58
N ALA A 82 -6.52 0.05 -3.56
CA ALA A 82 -5.85 -1.07 -2.90
C ALA A 82 -5.57 -2.24 -3.87
N ARG A 83 -6.55 -2.60 -4.73
CA ARG A 83 -6.37 -3.61 -5.79
C ARG A 83 -5.27 -3.22 -6.77
N SER A 84 -5.27 -1.98 -7.23
CA SER A 84 -4.27 -1.46 -8.16
C SER A 84 -2.88 -1.43 -7.53
N PHE A 85 -2.79 -1.05 -6.26
CA PHE A 85 -1.53 -1.07 -5.51
C PHE A 85 -1.02 -2.51 -5.32
N ARG A 86 -1.90 -3.45 -4.93
CA ARG A 86 -1.55 -4.87 -4.83
C ARG A 86 -1.00 -5.43 -6.15
N ARG A 87 -1.68 -5.16 -7.28
CA ARG A 87 -1.19 -5.58 -8.60
C ARG A 87 0.19 -5.02 -8.91
N ALA A 88 0.45 -3.76 -8.56
CA ALA A 88 1.75 -3.13 -8.76
C ALA A 88 2.86 -3.84 -7.97
N LEU A 89 2.61 -4.17 -6.70
CA LEU A 89 3.59 -4.88 -5.88
C LEU A 89 3.83 -6.32 -6.35
N LEU A 90 2.78 -7.00 -6.82
CA LEU A 90 2.88 -8.36 -7.37
C LEU A 90 3.53 -8.42 -8.76
N ALA A 91 3.60 -7.29 -9.47
CA ALA A 91 4.17 -7.24 -10.82
C ALA A 91 5.68 -7.52 -10.86
N ARG A 92 6.36 -7.50 -9.73
CA ARG A 92 7.80 -7.75 -9.61
C ARG A 92 8.10 -8.68 -8.44
N ARG A 93 9.10 -9.54 -8.63
CA ARG A 93 9.67 -10.33 -7.54
C ARG A 93 10.10 -9.41 -6.40
N ASP A 94 9.78 -9.77 -5.16
CA ASP A 94 10.10 -8.98 -3.95
C ASP A 94 9.56 -7.52 -3.99
N GLY A 95 8.55 -7.23 -4.81
CA GLY A 95 8.02 -5.87 -4.95
C GLY A 95 7.51 -5.28 -3.65
N ALA A 96 6.86 -6.08 -2.80
CA ALA A 96 6.43 -5.62 -1.47
C ALA A 96 7.62 -5.39 -0.53
N ARG A 97 8.68 -6.20 -0.58
CA ARG A 97 9.92 -5.99 0.20
C ARG A 97 10.64 -4.71 -0.24
N LEU A 98 10.72 -4.48 -1.55
CA LEU A 98 11.27 -3.26 -2.11
C LEU A 98 10.49 -2.03 -1.62
N HIS A 99 9.16 -2.08 -1.70
CA HIS A 99 8.29 -0.99 -1.24
C HIS A 99 8.42 -0.74 0.26
N ALA A 100 8.35 -1.77 1.09
CA ALA A 100 8.47 -1.65 2.55
C ALA A 100 9.84 -1.09 3.00
N GLY A 101 10.88 -1.32 2.19
CA GLY A 101 12.21 -0.78 2.39
C GLY A 101 12.46 0.60 1.78
N SER A 102 11.51 1.21 1.07
CA SER A 102 11.68 2.49 0.36
C SER A 102 11.10 3.66 1.16
N GLU A 103 11.64 4.85 0.93
CA GLU A 103 11.06 6.10 1.40
C GLU A 103 10.33 6.81 0.24
N PRO A 104 9.22 7.52 0.52
CA PRO A 104 8.56 8.35 -0.49
C PRO A 104 9.54 9.40 -1.03
N ASP A 105 9.58 9.56 -2.35
CA ASP A 105 10.27 10.71 -2.94
C ASP A 105 9.49 11.99 -2.58
N PRO A 106 10.15 13.09 -2.19
CA PRO A 106 9.47 14.38 -2.02
C PRO A 106 8.59 14.78 -3.21
N GLY A 107 8.95 14.39 -4.44
CA GLY A 107 8.13 14.57 -5.64
C GLY A 107 6.81 13.77 -5.65
N ASP A 108 6.67 12.74 -4.81
CA ASP A 108 5.43 11.96 -4.69
C ASP A 108 4.39 12.63 -3.78
N LEU A 109 4.77 13.64 -3.00
CA LEU A 109 3.88 14.31 -2.03
C LEU A 109 2.68 14.98 -2.73
N ASP A 110 2.84 15.52 -3.92
CA ASP A 110 1.74 16.10 -4.69
C ASP A 110 0.66 15.05 -5.02
N MET A 111 1.07 13.82 -5.33
CA MET A 111 0.12 12.73 -5.57
C MET A 111 -0.55 12.26 -4.27
N VAL A 112 0.18 12.22 -3.17
CA VAL A 112 -0.40 11.88 -1.84
C VAL A 112 -1.43 12.94 -1.44
N GLU A 113 -1.12 14.21 -1.61
CA GLU A 113 -2.05 15.32 -1.36
C GLU A 113 -3.28 15.22 -2.28
N ALA A 114 -3.09 14.95 -3.57
CA ALA A 114 -4.20 14.78 -4.51
C ALA A 114 -5.12 13.60 -4.13
N GLN A 115 -4.55 12.47 -3.68
CA GLN A 115 -5.33 11.33 -3.19
C GLN A 115 -6.11 11.68 -1.93
N LEU A 116 -5.45 12.31 -0.96
CA LEU A 116 -6.09 12.74 0.29
C LEU A 116 -7.25 13.71 -0.01
N ALA A 117 -7.00 14.74 -0.81
CA ALA A 117 -8.01 15.70 -1.22
C ALA A 117 -9.18 15.05 -1.98
N ALA A 118 -8.91 14.03 -2.79
CA ALA A 118 -9.95 13.28 -3.48
C ALA A 118 -10.87 12.54 -2.51
N VAL A 119 -10.31 11.81 -1.53
CA VAL A 119 -11.10 11.09 -0.51
C VAL A 119 -11.89 12.06 0.36
N VAL A 120 -11.33 13.23 0.68
CA VAL A 120 -12.02 14.28 1.42
C VAL A 120 -13.20 14.84 0.62
N ARG A 121 -13.04 15.09 -0.66
CA ARG A 121 -14.16 15.53 -1.55
C ARG A 121 -15.28 14.50 -1.63
N LEU A 122 -14.97 13.22 -1.50
CA LEU A 122 -15.95 12.12 -1.43
C LEU A 122 -16.64 12.00 -0.07
N GLY A 123 -16.39 12.93 0.87
CA GLY A 123 -17.11 13.06 2.13
C GLY A 123 -16.42 12.42 3.35
N VAL A 124 -15.18 11.97 3.23
CA VAL A 124 -14.41 11.43 4.37
C VAL A 124 -13.60 12.55 5.02
N PRO A 125 -13.71 12.80 6.34
CA PRO A 125 -12.91 13.83 6.99
C PRO A 125 -11.40 13.58 6.87
N PRO A 126 -10.54 14.63 6.83
CA PRO A 126 -9.11 14.50 6.47
C PRO A 126 -8.32 13.48 7.32
N ALA A 127 -8.51 13.48 8.64
CA ALA A 127 -7.79 12.55 9.53
C ALA A 127 -8.17 11.08 9.27
N GLN A 128 -9.45 10.81 9.00
CA GLN A 128 -9.95 9.49 8.66
C GLN A 128 -9.52 9.07 7.25
N ALA A 129 -9.52 9.99 6.30
CA ALA A 129 -9.04 9.75 4.94
C ALA A 129 -7.56 9.32 4.94
N MET A 130 -6.70 10.04 5.65
CA MET A 130 -5.29 9.67 5.84
C MET A 130 -5.15 8.33 6.53
N THR A 131 -5.93 8.08 7.60
CA THR A 131 -5.90 6.81 8.33
C THR A 131 -6.27 5.64 7.42
N LEU A 132 -7.29 5.78 6.59
CA LEU A 132 -7.74 4.74 5.66
C LEU A 132 -6.70 4.46 4.57
N LEU A 133 -6.14 5.50 3.96
CA LEU A 133 -5.08 5.35 2.95
C LEU A 133 -3.87 4.59 3.52
N ILE A 134 -3.41 4.98 4.72
CA ILE A 134 -2.28 4.32 5.37
C ILE A 134 -2.63 2.88 5.78
N ALA A 135 -3.81 2.66 6.37
CA ALA A 135 -4.21 1.33 6.84
C ALA A 135 -4.34 0.33 5.68
N LEU A 136 -5.04 0.73 4.59
CA LEU A 136 -5.18 -0.09 3.40
C LEU A 136 -3.83 -0.34 2.70
N GLY A 137 -2.97 0.68 2.65
CA GLY A 137 -1.62 0.53 2.12
C GLY A 137 -0.80 -0.50 2.89
N ARG A 138 -0.76 -0.40 4.22
CA ARG A 138 -0.05 -1.36 5.10
C ARG A 138 -0.63 -2.76 5.02
N TYR A 139 -1.95 -2.89 5.01
CA TYR A 139 -2.63 -4.17 4.81
C TYR A 139 -2.23 -4.81 3.48
N THR A 140 -2.27 -4.02 2.38
CA THR A 140 -1.89 -4.49 1.05
C THR A 140 -0.43 -4.97 1.01
N VAL A 141 0.50 -4.20 1.58
CA VAL A 141 1.92 -4.58 1.69
C VAL A 141 2.07 -5.88 2.47
N GLY A 142 1.39 -6.02 3.61
CA GLY A 142 1.42 -7.25 4.43
C GLY A 142 0.96 -8.48 3.65
N CYS A 143 -0.20 -8.39 2.98
CA CYS A 143 -0.72 -9.49 2.17
C CYS A 143 0.23 -9.90 1.03
N VAL A 144 0.86 -8.93 0.36
CA VAL A 144 1.80 -9.24 -0.72
C VAL A 144 3.12 -9.78 -0.18
N LEU A 145 3.61 -9.27 0.95
CA LEU A 145 4.81 -9.81 1.61
C LEU A 145 4.63 -11.30 1.94
N GLU A 146 3.51 -11.67 2.56
CA GLU A 146 3.19 -13.07 2.88
C GLU A 146 3.11 -13.92 1.60
N GLN A 147 2.45 -13.42 0.57
CA GLN A 147 2.32 -14.12 -0.70
C GLN A 147 3.66 -14.32 -1.43
N GLN A 148 4.56 -13.32 -1.40
CA GLN A 148 5.87 -13.38 -2.03
C GLN A 148 6.91 -14.13 -1.19
N ALA A 149 6.69 -14.27 0.12
CA ALA A 149 7.56 -15.00 1.03
C ALA A 149 7.32 -16.52 1.05
N THR A 150 6.39 -17.03 0.23
CA THR A 150 6.06 -18.46 0.21
C THR A 150 7.30 -19.31 -0.03
N PRO A 151 7.72 -20.15 0.92
CA PRO A 151 8.94 -20.95 0.79
C PRO A 151 8.77 -22.08 -0.23
N ALA A 152 9.89 -22.57 -0.75
CA ALA A 152 9.90 -23.66 -1.72
C ALA A 152 9.29 -24.97 -1.18
N ASP A 153 9.31 -25.17 0.13
CA ASP A 153 8.74 -26.32 0.85
C ASP A 153 7.34 -26.05 1.44
N ALA A 154 6.66 -24.99 1.00
CA ALA A 154 5.35 -24.59 1.50
C ALA A 154 4.32 -25.72 1.48
N ALA A 155 4.32 -26.56 0.43
CA ALA A 155 3.40 -27.69 0.32
C ALA A 155 3.64 -28.75 1.42
N MET A 156 4.88 -29.03 1.77
CA MET A 156 5.24 -29.96 2.83
C MET A 156 4.90 -29.38 4.22
N GLN A 157 5.19 -28.10 4.44
CA GLN A 157 4.81 -27.42 5.69
C GLN A 157 3.29 -27.42 5.85
N GLN A 158 2.57 -27.20 4.75
CA GLN A 158 1.11 -27.23 4.68
C GLN A 158 0.56 -28.60 5.12
N GLN A 159 1.08 -29.70 4.55
CA GLN A 159 0.67 -31.06 4.92
C GLN A 159 0.93 -31.36 6.41
N THR A 160 2.04 -30.88 6.94
CA THR A 160 2.40 -31.01 8.36
C THR A 160 1.40 -30.29 9.25
N LEU A 161 1.00 -29.06 8.87
CA LEU A 161 -0.03 -28.28 9.58
C LEU A 161 -1.39 -28.96 9.52
N ASP A 162 -1.76 -29.56 8.39
CA ASP A 162 -3.02 -30.26 8.21
C ASP A 162 -3.11 -31.51 9.09
N ALA A 163 -2.03 -32.30 9.12
CA ALA A 163 -1.93 -33.45 9.99
C ALA A 163 -2.03 -33.05 11.48
N ALA A 164 -1.37 -31.97 11.87
CA ALA A 164 -1.44 -31.44 13.23
C ALA A 164 -2.83 -30.86 13.58
N ALA A 165 -3.56 -30.33 12.62
CA ALA A 165 -4.90 -29.78 12.80
C ALA A 165 -6.00 -30.87 12.83
N ALA A 166 -5.74 -32.08 12.33
CA ALA A 166 -6.73 -33.13 12.19
C ALA A 166 -7.44 -33.52 13.51
N SER A 167 -6.72 -33.42 14.65
CA SER A 167 -7.27 -33.63 15.99
C SER A 167 -7.98 -32.41 16.60
N ARG A 168 -8.14 -31.32 15.86
CA ARG A 168 -8.67 -30.02 16.30
C ARG A 168 -9.76 -29.54 15.32
N PRO A 169 -11.05 -29.98 15.54
CA PRO A 169 -12.12 -29.80 14.55
C PRO A 169 -12.30 -28.36 14.06
N LEU A 170 -12.33 -27.38 14.97
CA LEU A 170 -12.45 -25.94 14.59
C LEU A 170 -11.28 -25.45 13.74
N LEU A 171 -10.06 -25.88 14.07
CA LEU A 171 -8.86 -25.47 13.32
C LEU A 171 -8.84 -26.14 11.94
N ALA A 172 -9.22 -27.39 11.83
CA ALA A 172 -9.31 -28.12 10.58
C ALA A 172 -10.32 -27.47 9.63
N GLU A 173 -11.53 -27.17 10.14
CA GLU A 173 -12.59 -26.47 9.38
C GLU A 173 -12.14 -25.07 8.93
N ALA A 174 -11.57 -24.27 9.85
CA ALA A 174 -11.09 -22.92 9.56
C ALA A 174 -9.96 -22.94 8.52
N PHE A 175 -9.01 -23.86 8.62
CA PHE A 175 -7.93 -24.00 7.63
C PHE A 175 -8.46 -24.42 6.26
N ALA A 176 -9.41 -25.35 6.19
CA ALA A 176 -9.99 -25.77 4.92
C ALA A 176 -10.68 -24.60 4.23
N THR A 177 -11.49 -23.82 4.95
CA THR A 177 -12.17 -22.63 4.43
C THR A 177 -11.18 -21.55 3.99
N TYR A 178 -10.20 -21.22 4.83
CA TYR A 178 -9.17 -20.22 4.54
C TYR A 178 -8.39 -20.55 3.27
N ARG A 179 -8.00 -21.79 3.09
CA ARG A 179 -7.23 -22.23 1.91
C ARG A 179 -8.06 -22.27 0.64
N ALA A 180 -9.32 -22.70 0.75
CA ALA A 180 -10.23 -22.72 -0.38
C ALA A 180 -10.47 -21.34 -0.97
N ALA A 181 -10.42 -20.29 -0.14
CA ALA A 181 -10.56 -18.91 -0.58
C ALA A 181 -9.37 -18.44 -1.44
N GLY A 182 -8.15 -18.81 -1.04
CA GLY A 182 -6.92 -18.35 -1.70
C GLY A 182 -6.57 -16.88 -1.42
N PRO A 183 -5.37 -16.45 -1.83
CA PRO A 183 -4.83 -15.14 -1.44
C PRO A 183 -5.61 -13.95 -2.00
N ASP A 184 -6.23 -14.09 -3.17
CA ASP A 184 -7.00 -13.01 -3.79
C ASP A 184 -8.30 -12.75 -3.02
N ALA A 185 -9.06 -13.79 -2.73
CA ALA A 185 -10.31 -13.64 -1.98
C ALA A 185 -10.06 -13.19 -0.54
N LEU A 186 -9.00 -13.69 0.11
CA LEU A 186 -8.62 -13.24 1.46
C LEU A 186 -8.26 -11.76 1.49
N PHE A 187 -7.54 -11.28 0.47
CA PHE A 187 -7.26 -9.86 0.33
C PHE A 187 -8.54 -9.03 0.22
N GLU A 188 -9.50 -9.46 -0.64
CA GLU A 188 -10.77 -8.76 -0.81
C GLU A 188 -11.60 -8.74 0.48
N ILE A 189 -11.71 -9.87 1.16
CA ILE A 189 -12.41 -9.95 2.45
C ILE A 189 -11.84 -8.97 3.46
N GLY A 190 -10.52 -8.88 3.56
CA GLY A 190 -9.88 -7.94 4.49
C GLY A 190 -10.09 -6.47 4.11
N VAL A 191 -10.05 -6.14 2.81
CA VAL A 191 -10.38 -4.80 2.33
C VAL A 191 -11.84 -4.46 2.68
N ASP A 192 -12.77 -5.37 2.45
CA ASP A 192 -14.19 -5.17 2.77
C ASP A 192 -14.41 -4.94 4.26
N LEU A 193 -13.83 -5.77 5.13
CA LEU A 193 -13.92 -5.60 6.58
C LEU A 193 -13.41 -4.21 7.03
N MET A 194 -12.32 -3.72 6.44
CA MET A 194 -11.77 -2.40 6.76
C MET A 194 -12.69 -1.28 6.29
N LEU A 195 -13.24 -1.35 5.08
CA LEU A 195 -14.12 -0.33 4.52
C LEU A 195 -15.48 -0.30 5.22
N GLU A 196 -16.07 -1.46 5.52
CA GLU A 196 -17.33 -1.56 6.28
C GLU A 196 -17.16 -1.02 7.70
N GLY A 197 -16.07 -1.39 8.39
CA GLY A 197 -15.74 -0.84 9.69
C GLY A 197 -15.55 0.67 9.68
N ALA A 198 -14.92 1.22 8.64
CA ALA A 198 -14.76 2.64 8.46
C ALA A 198 -16.11 3.34 8.24
N LYS A 199 -16.99 2.78 7.42
CA LYS A 199 -18.34 3.29 7.17
C LYS A 199 -19.16 3.42 8.45
N VAL A 200 -19.15 2.38 9.29
CA VAL A 200 -19.84 2.39 10.59
C VAL A 200 -19.27 3.50 11.49
N ARG A 201 -17.95 3.63 11.57
CA ARG A 201 -17.29 4.66 12.39
C ARG A 201 -17.59 6.08 11.91
N LEU A 202 -17.57 6.32 10.61
CA LEU A 202 -17.89 7.62 10.02
C LEU A 202 -19.36 8.01 10.28
N ALA A 203 -20.28 7.07 10.12
CA ALA A 203 -21.70 7.29 10.43
C ALA A 203 -21.94 7.65 11.91
N ALA A 204 -21.24 6.99 12.84
CA ALA A 204 -21.33 7.28 14.27
C ALA A 204 -20.76 8.65 14.68
N GLN A 205 -19.80 9.18 13.92
CA GLN A 205 -19.17 10.49 14.20
C GLN A 205 -19.92 11.67 13.58
N ALA A 206 -20.70 11.46 12.55
CA ALA A 206 -21.44 12.52 11.84
C ALA A 206 -22.35 13.38 12.77
N PRO A 207 -23.12 12.81 13.72
CA PRO A 207 -23.93 13.60 14.66
C PRO A 207 -23.09 14.47 15.60
N GLN A 208 -21.91 14.00 16.02
CA GLN A 208 -21.02 14.73 16.94
C GLN A 208 -20.35 15.91 16.22
N ALA A 209 -19.94 15.72 14.97
CA ALA A 209 -19.36 16.78 14.15
C ALA A 209 -20.37 17.92 13.92
N ARG A 210 -21.63 17.57 13.61
CA ARG A 210 -22.74 18.56 13.47
C ARG A 210 -22.98 19.33 14.76
N ARG A 211 -22.96 18.69 15.93
CA ARG A 211 -23.14 19.35 17.23
C ARG A 211 -21.99 20.32 17.56
N ARG A 212 -20.75 19.95 17.24
CA ARG A 212 -19.56 20.82 17.42
C ARG A 212 -19.64 22.05 16.50
N ALA A 213 -19.92 21.87 15.24
CA ALA A 213 -20.08 22.97 14.29
C ALA A 213 -21.20 23.93 14.70
N ALA A 214 -22.33 23.41 15.21
CA ALA A 214 -23.42 24.22 15.74
C ALA A 214 -23.04 24.98 17.01
N ALA A 215 -22.20 24.44 17.87
CA ALA A 215 -21.70 25.10 19.08
C ALA A 215 -20.67 26.19 18.77
N GLU A 216 -19.80 25.99 17.80
CA GLU A 216 -18.77 26.94 17.37
C GLU A 216 -19.36 28.10 16.53
N GLY A 217 -20.48 27.90 15.84
CA GLY A 217 -21.20 28.92 15.08
C GLY A 217 -22.21 29.75 15.91
N ALA A 218 -22.41 29.46 17.18
CA ALA A 218 -23.30 30.23 18.05
C ALA A 218 -22.67 31.60 18.40
N PRO A 219 -23.37 32.74 18.21
CA PRO A 219 -22.83 34.04 18.58
C PRO A 219 -22.58 34.11 20.09
N PRO A 220 -21.54 34.84 20.55
CA PRO A 220 -21.23 34.93 21.94
C PRO A 220 -22.44 35.42 22.72
N ARG A 221 -22.82 34.72 23.80
CA ARG A 221 -23.92 35.12 24.70
C ARG A 221 -23.59 36.50 25.22
N ARG A 222 -24.41 37.51 24.89
CA ARG A 222 -24.33 38.84 25.47
C ARG A 222 -24.48 38.69 26.98
N GLY A 223 -23.44 39.04 27.70
CA GLY A 223 -23.49 39.13 29.16
C GLY A 223 -24.59 40.07 29.65
N PRO A 224 -25.12 39.87 30.86
CA PRO A 224 -26.16 40.75 31.40
C PRO A 224 -25.63 42.19 31.47
N ALA A 225 -26.45 43.15 30.99
CA ALA A 225 -26.15 44.57 31.05
C ALA A 225 -25.95 45.02 32.50
N PRO A 226 -24.97 45.88 32.79
CA PRO A 226 -24.77 46.38 34.14
C PRO A 226 -26.02 47.16 34.57
N ARG A 227 -26.59 46.79 35.72
CA ARG A 227 -27.66 47.54 36.36
C ARG A 227 -27.09 48.88 36.82
N ARG A 228 -27.72 50.01 36.40
CA ARG A 228 -27.50 51.35 36.97
C ARG A 228 -28.17 51.47 38.34
#